data_d87785dc47968f9a59984b8a8b93222d
#
_entry.id   d87785dc47968f9a59984b8a8b93222d
#
_cell.length_a   1.000
_cell.length_b   1.000
_cell.length_c   1.000
_cell.angle_alpha   90.00
_cell.angle_beta   90.00
_cell.angle_gamma   90.00
#
_symmetry.space_group_name_H-M   'P 1'
#
loop_
_entity.id
_entity.type
_entity.pdbx_description
1 polymer ?
#
loop_
_entity_poly.entity_id
_entity_poly.type
_entity_poly.pdbx_seq_one_letter_code
_entity_poly.pdbx_strand_id
1 'polypeptide(L)'
;MIRLASCATLLTTAVLSAGAAQTEPPAFAADGEVGVCTTAAFPPLSFKEHPADAKPTGIDIEIAEALAAQWNAKVNYTVTEFAGLLPTLGAGRCDVIVSGIYINAKRRETYDGVPYMKSATAMVTKAGSDTIKAPEDLSGKVIALEAGAYYKEERIGPLNEALAAKGLPPVDVQEYPTQQAAYQQVLVGRVDATVTEEAEGAYRASRSDGALTLPYIWASDFKYGIYSRRDGGDAAAVKAGLKALKEKGFFGDLARKYGLDPALFDVDYDS
;
A
#
# COMPACT_ATOMS: atom_id res chain seq x y z
N MET A 1 20.71 -3.30 -82.94
CA MET A 1 21.14 -2.73 -81.64
C MET A 1 19.93 -2.58 -80.80
N ILE A 2 19.72 -3.52 -79.90
CA ILE A 2 18.55 -3.56 -78.97
C ILE A 2 19.03 -3.10 -77.64
N ARG A 3 18.46 -1.99 -77.12
CA ARG A 3 18.75 -1.47 -75.78
C ARG A 3 17.72 -2.08 -74.80
N LEU A 4 18.21 -2.90 -73.84
CA LEU A 4 17.42 -3.34 -72.72
C LEU A 4 17.41 -2.22 -71.63
N ALA A 5 16.21 -1.80 -71.26
CA ALA A 5 16.01 -0.91 -70.13
C ALA A 5 15.72 -1.79 -68.88
N SER A 6 16.64 -1.73 -67.88
CA SER A 6 16.42 -2.34 -66.57
C SER A 6 15.55 -1.44 -65.71
N CYS A 7 14.40 -1.96 -65.34
CA CYS A 7 13.50 -1.34 -64.36
C CYS A 7 13.90 -1.84 -62.95
N ALA A 8 14.48 -0.96 -62.15
CA ALA A 8 14.80 -1.26 -60.74
C ALA A 8 13.58 -0.90 -59.88
N THR A 9 12.94 -1.92 -59.34
CA THR A 9 11.82 -1.77 -58.40
C THR A 9 12.36 -1.56 -57.01
N LEU A 10 12.22 -0.35 -56.48
CA LEU A 10 12.51 -0.05 -55.05
C LEU A 10 11.38 -0.59 -54.19
N LEU A 11 11.65 -1.66 -53.40
CA LEU A 11 10.79 -2.07 -52.31
C LEU A 11 11.02 -1.15 -51.09
N THR A 12 10.08 -0.28 -50.81
CA THR A 12 10.04 0.49 -49.55
C THR A 12 9.42 -0.42 -48.47
N THR A 13 10.25 -0.94 -47.58
CA THR A 13 9.82 -1.60 -46.34
C THR A 13 9.31 -0.55 -45.35
N ALA A 14 7.99 -0.46 -45.18
CA ALA A 14 7.38 0.32 -44.09
C ALA A 14 7.64 -0.42 -42.77
N VAL A 15 8.49 0.13 -41.92
CA VAL A 15 8.65 -0.31 -40.55
C VAL A 15 7.44 0.23 -39.78
N LEU A 16 6.45 -0.64 -39.50
CA LEU A 16 5.41 -0.34 -38.51
C LEU A 16 6.08 -0.33 -37.13
N SER A 17 6.36 0.85 -36.62
CA SER A 17 6.63 1.02 -35.19
C SER A 17 5.34 0.72 -34.45
N ALA A 18 5.25 -0.44 -33.77
CA ALA A 18 4.22 -0.71 -32.79
C ALA A 18 4.44 0.28 -31.63
N GLY A 19 3.81 1.45 -31.72
CA GLY A 19 3.69 2.37 -30.62
C GLY A 19 2.93 1.64 -29.50
N ALA A 20 3.54 1.50 -28.32
CA ALA A 20 2.82 1.07 -27.13
C ALA A 20 1.60 1.98 -26.99
N ALA A 21 0.40 1.40 -26.97
CA ALA A 21 -0.82 2.15 -26.76
C ALA A 21 -0.71 2.87 -25.41
N GLN A 22 -0.50 4.18 -25.46
CA GLN A 22 -0.62 5.02 -24.29
C GLN A 22 -2.10 5.05 -23.93
N THR A 23 -2.43 4.65 -22.71
CA THR A 23 -3.78 4.85 -22.18
C THR A 23 -4.05 6.34 -22.11
N GLU A 24 -5.22 6.79 -22.57
CA GLU A 24 -5.61 8.19 -22.40
C GLU A 24 -5.49 8.59 -20.92
N PRO A 25 -4.89 9.76 -20.62
CA PRO A 25 -4.78 10.21 -19.24
C PRO A 25 -6.18 10.39 -18.67
N PRO A 26 -6.42 9.97 -17.40
CA PRO A 26 -7.67 10.25 -16.71
C PRO A 26 -7.86 11.77 -16.52
N ALA A 27 -9.09 12.21 -16.29
CA ALA A 27 -9.40 13.62 -16.11
C ALA A 27 -8.56 14.32 -15.05
N PHE A 28 -8.24 13.61 -13.97
CA PHE A 28 -7.40 14.12 -12.88
C PHE A 28 -5.90 14.25 -13.25
N ALA A 29 -5.45 13.69 -14.35
CA ALA A 29 -4.07 13.78 -14.83
C ALA A 29 -3.95 14.60 -16.14
N ALA A 30 -5.03 15.26 -16.58
CA ALA A 30 -5.09 15.96 -17.87
C ALA A 30 -4.17 17.18 -17.94
N ASP A 31 -3.80 17.77 -16.81
CA ASP A 31 -2.84 18.88 -16.70
C ASP A 31 -1.38 18.42 -16.61
N GLY A 32 -1.11 17.11 -16.67
CA GLY A 32 0.22 16.52 -16.57
C GLY A 32 0.72 16.32 -15.14
N GLU A 33 -0.13 16.45 -14.15
CA GLU A 33 0.16 16.18 -12.75
C GLU A 33 -0.86 15.20 -12.15
N VAL A 34 -0.43 14.40 -11.17
CA VAL A 34 -1.28 13.52 -10.34
C VAL A 34 -1.00 13.82 -8.88
N GLY A 35 -2.01 14.29 -8.18
CA GLY A 35 -1.96 14.49 -6.73
C GLY A 35 -2.06 13.14 -6.00
N VAL A 36 -1.02 12.75 -5.27
CA VAL A 36 -1.00 11.50 -4.49
C VAL A 36 -0.91 11.78 -3.00
N CYS A 37 -1.92 11.37 -2.25
CA CYS A 37 -1.87 11.36 -0.79
C CYS A 37 -1.15 10.11 -0.27
N THR A 38 -0.22 10.29 0.66
CA THR A 38 0.53 9.22 1.32
C THR A 38 0.96 9.62 2.73
N THR A 39 1.30 8.64 3.59
CA THR A 39 1.79 8.92 4.95
C THR A 39 3.28 9.24 4.98
N ALA A 40 4.06 8.71 4.06
CA ALA A 40 5.53 8.74 4.06
C ALA A 40 6.19 8.24 5.38
N ALA A 41 5.50 7.34 6.10
CA ALA A 41 5.92 6.81 7.41
C ALA A 41 5.73 5.28 7.53
N PHE A 42 5.38 4.60 6.43
CA PHE A 42 4.99 3.19 6.37
C PHE A 42 5.96 2.35 5.50
N PRO A 43 7.18 2.03 5.99
CA PRO A 43 8.13 1.19 5.26
C PRO A 43 7.67 -0.28 5.22
N PRO A 44 7.95 -1.00 4.12
CA PRO A 44 8.64 -0.58 2.91
C PRO A 44 7.72 0.04 1.83
N LEU A 45 6.45 0.35 2.15
CA LEU A 45 5.46 0.81 1.17
C LEU A 45 5.64 2.28 0.81
N SER A 46 5.48 3.20 1.78
CA SER A 46 5.69 4.63 1.57
C SER A 46 6.39 5.25 2.78
N PHE A 47 7.63 5.68 2.63
CA PHE A 47 8.41 6.21 3.74
C PHE A 47 9.51 7.18 3.27
N LYS A 48 10.06 7.93 4.21
CA LYS A 48 11.30 8.68 4.01
C LYS A 48 12.43 7.96 4.74
N GLU A 49 13.56 7.72 4.06
CA GLU A 49 14.74 7.15 4.71
C GLU A 49 15.33 8.13 5.73
N HIS A 50 15.32 9.41 5.36
CA HIS A 50 15.70 10.50 6.24
C HIS A 50 14.58 11.55 6.29
N PRO A 51 14.31 12.18 7.46
CA PRO A 51 13.29 13.22 7.57
C PRO A 51 13.45 14.40 6.59
N ALA A 52 14.67 14.67 6.17
CA ALA A 52 15.02 15.76 5.24
C ALA A 52 14.79 15.41 3.76
N ASP A 53 14.46 14.16 3.42
CA ASP A 53 14.24 13.76 2.04
C ASP A 53 13.11 14.58 1.42
N ALA A 54 13.33 15.06 0.19
CA ALA A 54 12.39 15.92 -0.51
C ALA A 54 11.09 15.18 -0.88
N LYS A 55 11.21 13.87 -1.18
CA LYS A 55 10.06 13.01 -1.50
C LYS A 55 10.15 11.68 -0.74
N PRO A 56 9.01 11.00 -0.53
CA PRO A 56 9.02 9.64 -0.02
C PRO A 56 9.59 8.64 -1.03
N THR A 57 9.88 7.43 -0.56
CA THR A 57 10.29 6.26 -1.35
C THR A 57 9.47 5.04 -0.94
N GLY A 58 9.62 3.92 -1.64
CA GLY A 58 8.97 2.66 -1.32
C GLY A 58 8.07 2.13 -2.44
N ILE A 59 7.46 0.98 -2.18
CA ILE A 59 6.64 0.23 -3.14
C ILE A 59 5.50 1.09 -3.69
N ASP A 60 4.77 1.77 -2.81
CA ASP A 60 3.63 2.61 -3.17
C ASP A 60 4.04 3.80 -4.01
N ILE A 61 5.20 4.36 -3.71
CA ILE A 61 5.77 5.51 -4.43
C ILE A 61 6.14 5.10 -5.85
N GLU A 62 6.78 3.94 -6.02
CA GLU A 62 7.12 3.42 -7.35
C GLU A 62 5.88 3.04 -8.16
N ILE A 63 4.84 2.49 -7.53
CA ILE A 63 3.55 2.22 -8.20
C ILE A 63 2.90 3.53 -8.64
N ALA A 64 2.85 4.54 -7.78
CA ALA A 64 2.28 5.85 -8.11
C ALA A 64 3.04 6.54 -9.26
N GLU A 65 4.36 6.54 -9.22
CA GLU A 65 5.22 7.11 -10.28
C GLU A 65 5.06 6.33 -11.61
N ALA A 66 4.96 4.99 -11.56
CA ALA A 66 4.76 4.16 -12.74
C ALA A 66 3.37 4.37 -13.37
N LEU A 67 2.32 4.55 -12.55
CA LEU A 67 0.98 4.90 -13.04
C LEU A 67 0.98 6.29 -13.70
N ALA A 68 1.53 7.30 -13.03
CA ALA A 68 1.61 8.66 -13.56
C ALA A 68 2.39 8.71 -14.89
N ALA A 69 3.49 7.96 -14.98
CA ALA A 69 4.29 7.87 -16.20
C ALA A 69 3.49 7.31 -17.40
N GLN A 70 2.55 6.38 -17.17
CA GLN A 70 1.68 5.89 -18.25
C GLN A 70 0.72 6.97 -18.78
N TRP A 71 0.37 7.93 -17.95
CA TRP A 71 -0.48 9.07 -18.28
C TRP A 71 0.32 10.31 -18.72
N ASN A 72 1.65 10.16 -18.89
CA ASN A 72 2.56 11.28 -19.20
C ASN A 72 2.47 12.42 -18.16
N ALA A 73 2.24 12.07 -16.91
CA ALA A 73 2.08 13.00 -15.78
C ALA A 73 3.21 12.82 -14.75
N LYS A 74 3.37 13.82 -13.89
CA LYS A 74 4.26 13.81 -12.73
C LYS A 74 3.46 13.66 -11.45
N VAL A 75 4.06 13.04 -10.43
CA VAL A 75 3.41 12.91 -9.12
C VAL A 75 3.70 14.13 -8.26
N ASN A 76 2.64 14.67 -7.67
CA ASN A 76 2.70 15.69 -6.62
C ASN A 76 2.21 15.07 -5.30
N TYR A 77 3.11 14.92 -4.30
CA TYR A 77 2.81 14.23 -3.06
C TYR A 77 2.22 15.17 -2.00
N THR A 78 1.07 14.78 -1.46
CA THR A 78 0.50 15.36 -0.22
C THR A 78 0.71 14.37 0.92
N VAL A 79 1.65 14.71 1.82
CA VAL A 79 1.97 13.87 2.98
C VAL A 79 1.08 14.26 4.16
N THR A 80 0.43 13.28 4.80
CA THR A 80 -0.42 13.45 5.98
C THR A 80 -0.33 12.23 6.90
N GLU A 81 -0.84 12.34 8.12
CA GLU A 81 -1.04 11.17 9.00
C GLU A 81 -2.10 10.23 8.41
N PHE A 82 -2.08 8.96 8.78
CA PHE A 82 -2.95 7.92 8.22
C PHE A 82 -4.44 8.28 8.35
N ALA A 83 -4.87 8.75 9.50
CA ALA A 83 -6.25 9.18 9.74
C ALA A 83 -6.70 10.35 8.83
N GLY A 84 -5.75 11.13 8.31
CA GLY A 84 -5.97 12.24 7.41
C GLY A 84 -6.11 11.88 5.93
N LEU A 85 -5.74 10.66 5.51
CA LEU A 85 -5.69 10.27 4.10
C LEU A 85 -7.06 10.40 3.40
N LEU A 86 -8.08 9.71 3.89
CA LEU A 86 -9.44 9.75 3.31
C LEU A 86 -10.08 11.14 3.37
N PRO A 87 -10.04 11.87 4.51
CA PRO A 87 -10.50 13.26 4.54
C PRO A 87 -9.79 14.18 3.54
N THR A 88 -8.48 14.00 3.34
CA THR A 88 -7.70 14.81 2.38
C THR A 88 -8.11 14.51 0.94
N LEU A 89 -8.32 13.24 0.60
CA LEU A 89 -8.87 12.81 -0.70
C LEU A 89 -10.29 13.37 -0.92
N GLY A 90 -11.16 13.23 0.08
CA GLY A 90 -12.52 13.73 0.02
C GLY A 90 -12.62 15.26 -0.15
N ALA A 91 -11.65 16.00 0.39
CA ALA A 91 -11.52 17.45 0.24
C ALA A 91 -10.90 17.86 -1.12
N GLY A 92 -10.56 16.91 -2.01
CA GLY A 92 -9.96 17.20 -3.31
C GLY A 92 -8.53 17.75 -3.27
N ARG A 93 -7.79 17.48 -2.19
CA ARG A 93 -6.40 17.94 -2.04
C ARG A 93 -5.39 16.98 -2.68
N CYS A 94 -5.83 15.81 -3.07
CA CYS A 94 -5.14 14.86 -3.93
C CYS A 94 -6.18 14.13 -4.78
N ASP A 95 -5.72 13.41 -5.78
CA ASP A 95 -6.56 12.69 -6.73
C ASP A 95 -6.71 11.23 -6.34
N VAL A 96 -5.63 10.65 -5.84
CA VAL A 96 -5.58 9.26 -5.37
C VAL A 96 -4.81 9.15 -4.05
N ILE A 97 -5.12 8.09 -3.28
CA ILE A 97 -4.29 7.66 -2.15
C ILE A 97 -3.52 6.42 -2.57
N VAL A 98 -2.20 6.44 -2.39
CA VAL A 98 -1.32 5.26 -2.50
C VAL A 98 -0.45 5.22 -1.25
N SER A 99 -0.86 4.43 -0.26
CA SER A 99 -0.27 4.46 1.10
C SER A 99 -0.61 3.23 1.94
N GLY A 100 -0.54 2.02 1.35
CA GLY A 100 -0.83 0.79 2.10
C GLY A 100 -2.19 0.80 2.79
N ILE A 101 -3.16 1.49 2.24
CA ILE A 101 -4.50 1.59 2.83
C ILE A 101 -5.34 0.37 2.49
N TYR A 102 -5.79 -0.34 3.53
CA TYR A 102 -6.60 -1.55 3.41
C TYR A 102 -7.99 -1.26 2.83
N ILE A 103 -8.46 -2.15 1.94
CA ILE A 103 -9.80 -2.11 1.37
C ILE A 103 -10.78 -2.80 2.32
N ASN A 104 -11.81 -2.07 2.77
CA ASN A 104 -12.92 -2.63 3.54
C ASN A 104 -14.28 -2.05 3.09
N ALA A 105 -15.37 -2.68 3.54
CA ALA A 105 -16.73 -2.30 3.18
C ALA A 105 -17.04 -0.84 3.55
N LYS A 106 -16.67 -0.41 4.77
CA LYS A 106 -16.92 0.94 5.28
C LYS A 106 -16.29 2.03 4.41
N ARG A 107 -15.03 1.84 4.00
CA ARG A 107 -14.33 2.79 3.12
C ARG A 107 -14.94 2.82 1.73
N ARG A 108 -15.40 1.65 1.25
CA ARG A 108 -16.07 1.52 -0.06
C ARG A 108 -17.47 2.16 -0.11
N GLU A 109 -18.07 2.52 1.01
CA GLU A 109 -19.33 3.30 1.01
C GLU A 109 -19.13 4.70 0.41
N THR A 110 -17.94 5.29 0.57
CA THR A 110 -17.66 6.68 0.19
C THR A 110 -16.63 6.81 -0.94
N TYR A 111 -15.70 5.87 -1.06
CA TYR A 111 -14.57 5.94 -1.98
C TYR A 111 -14.48 4.66 -2.81
N ASP A 112 -13.91 4.75 -4.00
CA ASP A 112 -13.52 3.59 -4.78
C ASP A 112 -12.12 3.16 -4.38
N GLY A 113 -11.92 1.84 -4.21
CA GLY A 113 -10.63 1.25 -3.88
C GLY A 113 -10.28 0.15 -4.88
N VAL A 114 -9.18 0.31 -5.61
CA VAL A 114 -8.68 -0.67 -6.57
C VAL A 114 -7.53 -1.44 -5.91
N PRO A 115 -7.66 -2.77 -5.70
CA PRO A 115 -6.61 -3.54 -5.05
C PRO A 115 -5.34 -3.58 -5.88
N TYR A 116 -4.16 -3.57 -5.23
CA TYR A 116 -2.88 -3.70 -5.93
C TYR A 116 -1.91 -4.70 -5.29
N MET A 117 -2.07 -5.01 -3.98
CA MET A 117 -1.19 -5.92 -3.27
C MET A 117 -1.94 -6.62 -2.13
N LYS A 118 -1.68 -7.90 -1.91
CA LYS A 118 -2.16 -8.64 -0.74
C LYS A 118 -1.38 -8.22 0.50
N SER A 119 -2.03 -8.34 1.66
CA SER A 119 -1.43 -8.07 2.95
C SER A 119 -1.88 -9.07 4.00
N ALA A 120 -1.08 -9.20 5.04
CA ALA A 120 -1.43 -9.89 6.28
C ALA A 120 -1.18 -8.97 7.46
N THR A 121 -1.88 -9.20 8.57
CA THR A 121 -1.71 -8.44 9.81
C THR A 121 -0.75 -9.19 10.72
N ALA A 122 0.16 -8.49 11.37
CA ALA A 122 1.10 -9.05 12.33
C ALA A 122 0.96 -8.40 13.71
N MET A 123 1.15 -9.20 14.73
CA MET A 123 1.39 -8.72 16.07
C MET A 123 2.88 -8.56 16.27
N VAL A 124 3.31 -7.43 16.83
CA VAL A 124 4.70 -7.14 17.11
C VAL A 124 4.88 -6.88 18.60
N THR A 125 5.84 -7.55 19.19
CA THR A 125 6.20 -7.42 20.61
C THR A 125 7.68 -7.10 20.76
N LYS A 126 8.07 -6.69 21.98
CA LYS A 126 9.48 -6.64 22.34
C LYS A 126 10.05 -8.07 22.39
N ALA A 127 11.25 -8.26 21.87
CA ALA A 127 11.94 -9.53 21.95
C ALA A 127 12.13 -9.98 23.40
N GLY A 128 12.02 -11.29 23.65
CA GLY A 128 12.03 -11.86 25.00
C GLY A 128 10.68 -11.78 25.72
N SER A 129 9.63 -11.30 25.08
CA SER A 129 8.26 -11.38 25.60
C SER A 129 7.65 -12.75 25.30
N ASP A 130 8.12 -13.79 25.99
CA ASP A 130 7.72 -15.18 25.70
C ASP A 130 6.27 -15.52 26.10
N THR A 131 5.57 -14.59 26.72
CA THR A 131 4.18 -14.78 27.21
C THR A 131 3.12 -14.43 26.17
N ILE A 132 3.48 -13.80 25.05
CA ILE A 132 2.56 -13.38 24.00
C ILE A 132 2.95 -14.10 22.72
N LYS A 133 2.18 -15.11 22.33
CA LYS A 133 2.40 -15.95 21.13
C LYS A 133 1.17 -16.04 20.23
N ALA A 134 -0.01 -15.72 20.76
CA ALA A 134 -1.28 -15.75 20.06
C ALA A 134 -2.13 -14.54 20.47
N PRO A 135 -3.18 -14.19 19.70
CA PRO A 135 -4.05 -13.06 20.03
C PRO A 135 -4.68 -13.14 21.42
N GLU A 136 -5.05 -14.32 21.87
CA GLU A 136 -5.67 -14.53 23.18
C GLU A 136 -4.75 -14.18 24.35
N ASP A 137 -3.43 -14.24 24.16
CA ASP A 137 -2.43 -13.88 25.18
C ASP A 137 -2.41 -12.37 25.46
N LEU A 138 -3.09 -11.58 24.61
CA LEU A 138 -3.31 -10.14 24.82
C LEU A 138 -4.39 -9.85 25.88
N SER A 139 -5.06 -10.85 26.43
CA SER A 139 -6.07 -10.67 27.49
C SER A 139 -5.50 -9.89 28.68
N GLY A 140 -6.13 -8.76 29.01
CA GLY A 140 -5.70 -7.86 30.09
C GLY A 140 -4.39 -7.09 29.81
N LYS A 141 -3.90 -7.13 28.57
CA LYS A 141 -2.70 -6.41 28.13
C LYS A 141 -3.06 -5.07 27.52
N VAL A 142 -2.06 -4.19 27.46
CA VAL A 142 -2.18 -2.88 26.81
C VAL A 142 -1.43 -2.93 25.48
N ILE A 143 -2.10 -2.51 24.39
CA ILE A 143 -1.48 -2.44 23.08
C ILE A 143 -1.54 -1.02 22.52
N ALA A 144 -0.59 -0.70 21.63
CA ALA A 144 -0.57 0.54 20.87
C ALA A 144 -1.04 0.29 19.43
N LEU A 145 -1.89 1.15 18.89
CA LEU A 145 -2.34 1.09 17.49
C LEU A 145 -2.20 2.46 16.82
N GLU A 146 -2.04 2.47 15.50
CA GLU A 146 -2.15 3.69 14.71
C GLU A 146 -3.61 4.12 14.57
N ALA A 147 -3.86 5.40 14.84
CA ALA A 147 -5.20 5.96 14.76
C ALA A 147 -5.77 5.92 13.32
N GLY A 148 -7.02 5.46 13.18
CA GLY A 148 -7.70 5.33 11.89
C GLY A 148 -7.33 4.07 11.09
N ALA A 149 -6.39 3.25 11.58
CA ALA A 149 -6.15 1.92 11.04
C ALA A 149 -7.30 0.98 11.39
N TYR A 150 -7.49 -0.09 10.63
CA TYR A 150 -8.60 -1.03 10.81
C TYR A 150 -8.40 -2.01 11.97
N TYR A 151 -7.23 -2.05 12.57
CA TYR A 151 -6.86 -3.08 13.54
C TYR A 151 -7.78 -3.12 14.76
N LYS A 152 -8.23 -1.95 15.22
CA LYS A 152 -9.13 -1.85 16.38
C LYS A 152 -10.47 -2.53 16.12
N GLU A 153 -11.08 -2.24 14.98
CA GLU A 153 -12.41 -2.75 14.62
C GLU A 153 -12.36 -4.21 14.14
N GLU A 154 -11.37 -4.56 13.32
CA GLU A 154 -11.38 -5.84 12.60
C GLU A 154 -10.46 -6.91 13.22
N ARG A 155 -9.64 -6.54 14.21
CA ARG A 155 -8.78 -7.48 14.95
C ARG A 155 -9.07 -7.50 16.43
N ILE A 156 -9.05 -6.35 17.08
CA ILE A 156 -9.17 -6.27 18.53
C ILE A 156 -10.63 -6.35 18.99
N GLY A 157 -11.56 -5.77 18.24
CA GLY A 157 -13.00 -5.89 18.54
C GLY A 157 -13.46 -7.35 18.64
N PRO A 158 -13.31 -8.16 17.59
CA PRO A 158 -13.66 -9.59 17.62
C PRO A 158 -12.88 -10.39 18.68
N LEU A 159 -11.60 -10.05 18.92
CA LEU A 159 -10.82 -10.66 19.99
C LEU A 159 -11.44 -10.36 21.36
N ASN A 160 -11.79 -9.11 21.64
CA ASN A 160 -12.39 -8.71 22.90
C ASN A 160 -13.76 -9.37 23.13
N GLU A 161 -14.57 -9.55 22.06
CA GLU A 161 -15.80 -10.31 22.13
C GLU A 161 -15.54 -11.80 22.52
N ALA A 162 -14.54 -12.42 21.89
CA ALA A 162 -14.16 -13.79 22.18
C ALA A 162 -13.58 -13.95 23.62
N LEU A 163 -12.81 -12.97 24.10
CA LEU A 163 -12.30 -12.96 25.49
C LEU A 163 -13.45 -12.82 26.49
N ALA A 164 -14.37 -11.89 26.23
CA ALA A 164 -15.54 -11.68 27.10
C ALA A 164 -16.41 -12.95 27.21
N ALA A 165 -16.60 -13.68 26.10
CA ALA A 165 -17.33 -14.95 26.11
C ALA A 165 -16.67 -16.03 27.00
N LYS A 166 -15.35 -15.91 27.22
CA LYS A 166 -14.57 -16.79 28.12
C LYS A 166 -14.42 -16.23 29.54
N GLY A 167 -15.04 -15.07 29.84
CA GLY A 167 -14.88 -14.39 31.13
C GLY A 167 -13.48 -13.81 31.36
N LEU A 168 -12.72 -13.57 30.30
CA LEU A 168 -11.37 -13.03 30.35
C LEU A 168 -11.37 -11.50 30.17
N PRO A 169 -10.40 -10.79 30.75
CA PRO A 169 -10.24 -9.34 30.59
C PRO A 169 -10.04 -8.94 29.12
N PRO A 170 -10.60 -7.79 28.68
CA PRO A 170 -10.35 -7.28 27.34
C PRO A 170 -8.92 -6.79 27.16
N VAL A 171 -8.52 -6.63 25.92
CA VAL A 171 -7.31 -5.90 25.51
C VAL A 171 -7.58 -4.40 25.64
N ASP A 172 -6.69 -3.66 26.30
CA ASP A 172 -6.74 -2.20 26.37
C ASP A 172 -5.98 -1.60 25.18
N VAL A 173 -6.60 -0.64 24.47
CA VAL A 173 -6.07 -0.06 23.24
C VAL A 173 -5.72 1.41 23.45
N GLN A 174 -4.48 1.76 23.21
CA GLN A 174 -3.99 3.14 23.12
C GLN A 174 -3.71 3.50 21.66
N GLU A 175 -4.38 4.54 21.15
CA GLU A 175 -4.21 4.98 19.76
C GLU A 175 -3.18 6.11 19.66
N TYR A 176 -2.31 6.03 18.65
CA TYR A 176 -1.22 6.97 18.39
C TYR A 176 -1.34 7.54 16.98
N PRO A 177 -0.86 8.77 16.72
CA PRO A 177 -0.99 9.41 15.40
C PRO A 177 -0.26 8.64 14.28
N THR A 178 0.80 7.91 14.60
CA THR A 178 1.59 7.15 13.62
C THR A 178 1.94 5.76 14.15
N GLN A 179 2.11 4.80 13.24
CA GLN A 179 2.59 3.47 13.60
C GLN A 179 3.99 3.52 14.23
N GLN A 180 4.85 4.46 13.78
CA GLN A 180 6.15 4.69 14.42
C GLN A 180 6.03 5.02 15.91
N ALA A 181 5.06 5.86 16.30
CA ALA A 181 4.81 6.18 17.69
C ALA A 181 4.34 4.96 18.48
N ALA A 182 3.50 4.09 17.89
CA ALA A 182 3.07 2.84 18.50
C ALA A 182 4.27 1.90 18.77
N TYR A 183 5.17 1.71 17.79
CA TYR A 183 6.40 0.93 17.96
C TYR A 183 7.28 1.45 19.10
N GLN A 184 7.40 2.77 19.24
CA GLN A 184 8.20 3.35 20.33
C GLN A 184 7.65 2.97 21.72
N GLN A 185 6.32 2.85 21.88
CA GLN A 185 5.73 2.43 23.15
C GLN A 185 6.07 0.98 23.47
N VAL A 186 6.10 0.08 22.47
CA VAL A 186 6.54 -1.31 22.62
C VAL A 186 8.02 -1.36 23.03
N LEU A 187 8.88 -0.63 22.33
CA LEU A 187 10.33 -0.62 22.60
C LEU A 187 10.66 -0.15 24.00
N VAL A 188 9.98 0.89 24.51
CA VAL A 188 10.19 1.41 25.87
C VAL A 188 9.40 0.64 26.93
N GLY A 189 8.61 -0.37 26.56
CA GLY A 189 7.88 -1.24 27.49
C GLY A 189 6.68 -0.57 28.17
N ARG A 190 6.08 0.47 27.55
CA ARG A 190 4.84 1.10 28.05
C ARG A 190 3.60 0.35 27.63
N VAL A 191 3.68 -0.41 26.55
CA VAL A 191 2.65 -1.32 26.07
C VAL A 191 3.25 -2.67 25.79
N ASP A 192 2.42 -3.71 25.78
CA ASP A 192 2.85 -5.09 25.60
C ASP A 192 3.09 -5.45 24.14
N ALA A 193 2.29 -4.87 23.21
CA ALA A 193 2.36 -5.16 21.78
C ALA A 193 1.87 -3.99 20.93
N THR A 194 2.11 -4.08 19.63
CA THR A 194 1.38 -3.34 18.59
C THR A 194 0.90 -4.30 17.50
N VAL A 195 -0.13 -3.89 16.77
CA VAL A 195 -0.60 -4.60 15.58
C VAL A 195 -0.33 -3.74 14.38
N THR A 196 0.18 -4.36 13.33
CA THR A 196 0.55 -3.70 12.07
C THR A 196 0.41 -4.65 10.90
N GLU A 197 0.73 -4.20 9.69
CA GLU A 197 0.89 -5.07 8.53
C GLU A 197 2.18 -5.90 8.63
N GLU A 198 2.13 -7.15 8.14
CA GLU A 198 3.26 -8.08 8.20
C GLU A 198 4.53 -7.49 7.55
N ALA A 199 4.40 -6.88 6.37
CA ALA A 199 5.53 -6.31 5.65
C ALA A 199 6.23 -5.20 6.45
N GLU A 200 5.48 -4.33 7.11
CA GLU A 200 6.05 -3.29 7.98
C GLU A 200 6.65 -3.90 9.25
N GLY A 201 5.94 -4.83 9.89
CA GLY A 201 6.42 -5.52 11.07
C GLY A 201 7.76 -6.21 10.82
N ALA A 202 7.87 -6.97 9.72
CA ALA A 202 9.10 -7.64 9.30
C ALA A 202 10.22 -6.64 9.00
N TYR A 203 9.93 -5.57 8.28
CA TYR A 203 10.90 -4.52 8.01
C TYR A 203 11.45 -3.90 9.29
N ARG A 204 10.57 -3.55 10.24
CA ARG A 204 10.95 -2.96 11.52
C ARG A 204 11.72 -3.92 12.42
N ALA A 205 11.29 -5.17 12.49
CA ALA A 205 12.00 -6.20 13.26
C ALA A 205 13.41 -6.42 12.71
N SER A 206 13.59 -6.51 11.38
CA SER A 206 14.91 -6.69 10.75
C SER A 206 15.90 -5.55 11.04
N ARG A 207 15.40 -4.34 11.34
CA ARG A 207 16.20 -3.14 11.64
C ARG A 207 16.23 -2.75 13.10
N SER A 208 15.72 -3.61 13.98
CA SER A 208 15.63 -3.34 15.43
C SER A 208 16.78 -3.91 16.24
N ASP A 209 17.83 -4.43 15.59
CA ASP A 209 18.94 -5.14 16.26
C ASP A 209 18.42 -6.26 17.20
N GLY A 210 17.35 -6.93 16.79
CA GLY A 210 16.73 -8.01 17.57
C GLY A 210 15.83 -7.53 18.72
N ALA A 211 15.51 -6.23 18.80
CA ALA A 211 14.66 -5.70 19.87
C ALA A 211 13.16 -5.98 19.66
N LEU A 212 12.73 -6.25 18.43
CA LEU A 212 11.35 -6.55 18.09
C LEU A 212 11.22 -7.94 17.47
N THR A 213 10.05 -8.57 17.67
CA THR A 213 9.69 -9.86 17.08
C THR A 213 8.24 -9.86 16.63
N LEU A 214 7.90 -10.78 15.71
CA LEU A 214 6.54 -11.02 15.21
C LEU A 214 6.09 -12.39 15.73
N PRO A 215 5.52 -12.49 16.94
CA PRO A 215 5.10 -13.76 17.50
C PRO A 215 3.88 -14.36 16.77
N TYR A 216 3.08 -13.54 16.09
CA TYR A 216 1.88 -13.99 15.42
C TYR A 216 1.56 -13.19 14.14
N ILE A 217 1.13 -13.91 13.11
CA ILE A 217 0.63 -13.33 11.86
C ILE A 217 -0.78 -13.87 11.64
N TRP A 218 -1.77 -12.96 11.49
CA TRP A 218 -3.11 -13.34 11.12
C TRP A 218 -3.16 -13.69 9.63
N ALA A 219 -3.52 -14.93 9.30
CA ALA A 219 -3.87 -15.25 7.93
C ALA A 219 -5.03 -14.35 7.49
N SER A 220 -4.91 -13.71 6.33
CA SER A 220 -5.95 -12.81 5.86
C SER A 220 -5.97 -12.70 4.33
N ASP A 221 -7.15 -12.35 3.80
CA ASP A 221 -7.35 -11.99 2.39
C ASP A 221 -7.28 -10.47 2.19
N PHE A 222 -6.67 -9.75 3.10
CA PHE A 222 -6.58 -8.30 3.05
C PHE A 222 -5.77 -7.83 1.85
N LYS A 223 -6.23 -6.74 1.26
CA LYS A 223 -5.58 -6.12 0.11
C LYS A 223 -5.45 -4.63 0.35
N TYR A 224 -4.27 -4.11 0.03
CA TYR A 224 -4.09 -2.68 -0.11
C TYR A 224 -4.78 -2.21 -1.38
N GLY A 225 -5.37 -1.02 -1.33
CA GLY A 225 -6.02 -0.38 -2.46
C GLY A 225 -5.47 0.99 -2.77
N ILE A 226 -5.48 1.33 -4.04
CA ILE A 226 -5.41 2.71 -4.48
C ILE A 226 -6.82 3.28 -4.40
N TYR A 227 -7.00 4.32 -3.59
CA TYR A 227 -8.30 4.95 -3.40
C TYR A 227 -8.44 6.20 -4.24
N SER A 228 -9.62 6.37 -4.82
CA SER A 228 -10.06 7.57 -5.53
C SER A 228 -11.45 8.00 -5.05
N ARG A 229 -11.84 9.23 -5.41
CA ARG A 229 -13.22 9.68 -5.18
C ARG A 229 -14.18 8.85 -6.02
N ARG A 230 -15.36 8.56 -5.46
CA ARG A 230 -16.44 7.88 -6.17
C ARG A 230 -17.01 8.82 -7.23
N ASP A 231 -17.53 8.23 -8.32
CA ASP A 231 -18.24 8.93 -9.40
C ASP A 231 -17.37 9.72 -10.40
N GLY A 232 -16.04 9.71 -10.27
CA GLY A 232 -15.10 10.39 -11.17
C GLY A 232 -14.63 9.56 -12.38
N GLY A 233 -14.91 8.26 -12.41
CA GLY A 233 -14.29 7.35 -13.40
C GLY A 233 -12.81 7.05 -13.11
N ASP A 234 -12.26 7.63 -12.05
CA ASP A 234 -10.85 7.58 -11.67
C ASP A 234 -10.39 6.15 -11.37
N ALA A 235 -11.25 5.36 -10.69
CA ALA A 235 -10.97 3.95 -10.39
C ALA A 235 -10.78 3.10 -11.65
N ALA A 236 -11.52 3.39 -12.73
CA ALA A 236 -11.38 2.67 -14.00
C ALA A 236 -10.01 2.94 -14.65
N ALA A 237 -9.53 4.19 -14.59
CA ALA A 237 -8.22 4.57 -15.08
C ALA A 237 -7.09 3.94 -14.25
N VAL A 238 -7.21 3.95 -12.92
CA VAL A 238 -6.26 3.28 -12.00
C VAL A 238 -6.19 1.78 -12.31
N LYS A 239 -7.34 1.13 -12.46
CA LYS A 239 -7.44 -0.30 -12.80
C LYS A 239 -6.77 -0.62 -14.13
N ALA A 240 -7.05 0.16 -15.18
CA ALA A 240 -6.43 0.00 -16.49
C ALA A 240 -4.91 0.17 -16.42
N GLY A 241 -4.45 1.18 -15.66
CA GLY A 241 -3.04 1.41 -15.42
C GLY A 241 -2.34 0.27 -14.71
N LEU A 242 -2.94 -0.27 -13.65
CA LEU A 242 -2.38 -1.43 -12.92
C LEU A 242 -2.32 -2.69 -13.81
N LYS A 243 -3.36 -2.95 -14.63
CA LYS A 243 -3.36 -4.05 -15.61
C LYS A 243 -2.20 -3.90 -16.60
N ALA A 244 -2.00 -2.71 -17.16
CA ALA A 244 -0.91 -2.44 -18.10
C ALA A 244 0.49 -2.57 -17.42
N LEU A 245 0.65 -2.18 -16.16
CA LEU A 245 1.89 -2.41 -15.40
C LEU A 245 2.14 -3.91 -15.19
N LYS A 246 1.10 -4.69 -14.85
CA LYS A 246 1.19 -6.14 -14.69
C LYS A 246 1.65 -6.83 -15.98
N GLU A 247 1.07 -6.45 -17.12
CA GLU A 247 1.43 -6.98 -18.44
C GLU A 247 2.89 -6.67 -18.83
N LYS A 248 3.43 -5.53 -18.40
CA LYS A 248 4.83 -5.13 -18.58
C LYS A 248 5.79 -5.83 -17.61
N GLY A 249 5.32 -6.65 -16.67
CA GLY A 249 6.13 -7.35 -15.67
C GLY A 249 6.60 -6.46 -14.50
N PHE A 250 6.10 -5.22 -14.40
CA PHE A 250 6.52 -4.24 -13.39
C PHE A 250 6.46 -4.79 -11.96
N PHE A 251 5.38 -5.48 -11.59
CA PHE A 251 5.23 -6.03 -10.24
C PHE A 251 6.21 -7.16 -9.91
N GLY A 252 6.63 -7.94 -10.91
CA GLY A 252 7.68 -8.93 -10.73
C GLY A 252 9.04 -8.29 -10.46
N ASP A 253 9.36 -7.18 -11.14
CA ASP A 253 10.58 -6.42 -10.90
C ASP A 253 10.56 -5.74 -9.53
N LEU A 254 9.41 -5.15 -9.17
CA LEU A 254 9.18 -4.52 -7.88
C LEU A 254 9.33 -5.53 -6.73
N ALA A 255 8.73 -6.70 -6.84
CA ALA A 255 8.85 -7.77 -5.86
C ALA A 255 10.31 -8.17 -5.65
N ARG A 256 11.07 -8.40 -6.73
CA ARG A 256 12.51 -8.71 -6.65
C ARG A 256 13.31 -7.61 -5.96
N LYS A 257 13.03 -6.35 -6.28
CA LYS A 257 13.72 -5.19 -5.70
C LYS A 257 13.55 -5.12 -4.18
N TYR A 258 12.36 -5.43 -3.69
CA TYR A 258 12.03 -5.35 -2.26
C TYR A 258 12.15 -6.70 -1.52
N GLY A 259 12.59 -7.77 -2.21
CA GLY A 259 12.72 -9.09 -1.60
C GLY A 259 11.39 -9.73 -1.20
N LEU A 260 10.32 -9.44 -1.93
CA LEU A 260 8.95 -9.91 -1.67
C LEU A 260 8.60 -11.09 -2.59
N ASP A 261 7.61 -11.87 -2.17
CA ASP A 261 6.96 -12.86 -3.03
C ASP A 261 6.15 -12.14 -4.12
N PRO A 262 6.40 -12.37 -5.43
CA PRO A 262 5.59 -11.81 -6.51
C PRO A 262 4.10 -12.13 -6.41
N ALA A 263 3.72 -13.23 -5.76
CA ALA A 263 2.33 -13.62 -5.55
C ALA A 263 1.53 -12.62 -4.68
N LEU A 264 2.20 -11.73 -3.95
CA LEU A 264 1.56 -10.65 -3.22
C LEU A 264 0.86 -9.65 -4.17
N PHE A 265 1.38 -9.48 -5.38
CA PHE A 265 0.79 -8.61 -6.40
C PHE A 265 -0.21 -9.33 -7.32
N ASP A 266 -0.43 -10.63 -7.11
CA ASP A 266 -1.45 -11.37 -7.85
C ASP A 266 -2.82 -11.16 -7.22
N VAL A 267 -3.41 -10.01 -7.52
CA VAL A 267 -4.72 -9.58 -7.08
C VAL A 267 -5.69 -9.46 -8.26
N ASP A 268 -6.96 -9.66 -7.97
CA ASP A 268 -8.05 -9.33 -8.90
C ASP A 268 -8.38 -7.83 -8.72
N TYR A 269 -8.14 -7.05 -9.75
CA TYR A 269 -8.41 -5.60 -9.73
C TYR A 269 -9.90 -5.25 -9.76
N ASP A 270 -10.77 -6.23 -9.95
CA ASP A 270 -12.23 -6.06 -9.99
C ASP A 270 -12.90 -6.43 -8.65
N SER A 271 -12.12 -6.94 -7.66
CA SER A 271 -12.61 -7.44 -6.36
C SER A 271 -12.82 -6.36 -5.29
#